data_655de0bfbf8574ae0ac3476a88e0abeb
#
_entry.id   655de0bfbf8574ae0ac3476a88e0abeb
#
_cell.length_a   1.000
_cell.length_b   1.000
_cell.length_c   1.000
_cell.angle_alpha   90.00
_cell.angle_beta   90.00
_cell.angle_gamma   90.00
#
_symmetry.space_group_name_H-M   'P 1'
#
loop_
_entity.id
_entity.type
_entity.pdbx_description
1 polymer ?
#
loop_
_entity_poly.entity_id
_entity_poly.type
_entity_poly.pdbx_seq_one_letter_code
_entity_poly.pdbx_strand_id
1 'polypeptide(L)'
;MYTNLLCGYTFNMQELTPTQIAQRLDQLTELSVELGNTHDTDTLLEHILLVAKRMTNADGGTVYRPSDDRRALDFHILINDTLGIHQGGPGGEPIRASAIPLYDAAGERNLSAVAAYAAHSGASVNIEDVYRAEGFNFSGMLSFDQQRHYHSQSILTVPMRDHEGELVGVLQLVNAQEADGGAIVAFSQTDQRFIEALAAQAAVALTHQRLIAQLEELLESLVNLINIGIDEKSPYTGRHCQFVPELTMMLAEAVHNTETGPLAGFRMNDGDRKELWLAGLLHDCGKITTPVHVVDKATKLETIFDRIAVIDTRFEVLLRDAEIAALKRKLEAGADAAAVADIDAELARQQATLREERDFIRYANIGGEGMKAEDQDRVRAIGQRRWVGFDQVEQDFFDADELLNLTIKFGTLTDAERKIINNHISMSIRMLEALPWPKHLKNVPEYAGGHHERMDGKGYPRGLTKEQMSVQARLMAIADIFEALTAKDRPYKKGKMLSESLRILGHFSLNGHIDPDLFDVFIRNKIYLEFARKNMDEKQIDEIDESKIPGYTP
;
A
#
# COMPACT_ATOMS: atom_id res chain seq x y z
N MET A 1 25.86 21.47 50.74
CA MET A 1 25.48 21.93 52.09
C MET A 1 23.97 22.09 52.12
N TYR A 2 23.25 20.99 52.11
CA TYR A 2 21.80 20.92 52.36
C TYR A 2 21.56 19.66 53.17
N THR A 3 21.65 19.80 54.46
CA THR A 3 21.33 18.73 55.43
C THR A 3 20.31 19.33 56.40
N ASN A 4 19.21 18.57 56.59
CA ASN A 4 18.27 18.66 57.69
C ASN A 4 17.27 19.82 57.74
N LEU A 5 16.05 19.48 57.27
CA LEU A 5 14.82 19.93 57.92
C LEU A 5 13.86 18.73 58.01
N LEU A 6 14.16 17.85 58.93
CA LEU A 6 13.19 16.91 59.47
C LEU A 6 12.48 17.63 60.65
N CYS A 7 11.31 18.17 60.40
CA CYS A 7 10.45 18.65 61.47
C CYS A 7 9.16 17.85 61.48
N GLY A 8 8.91 17.22 62.58
CA GLY A 8 7.94 16.21 62.90
C GLY A 8 6.50 16.53 62.47
N TYR A 9 5.99 15.70 61.61
CA TYR A 9 4.57 15.48 61.44
C TYR A 9 4.29 14.02 61.74
N THR A 10 3.45 13.76 62.73
CA THR A 10 2.86 12.47 63.02
C THR A 10 1.91 12.10 61.86
N PHE A 11 2.42 11.29 60.93
CA PHE A 11 1.60 10.71 59.87
C PHE A 11 0.59 9.76 60.46
N ASN A 12 -0.68 10.07 60.31
CA ASN A 12 -1.76 9.11 60.54
C ASN A 12 -1.73 8.09 59.38
N MET A 13 -0.97 7.02 59.54
CA MET A 13 -0.95 5.90 58.60
C MET A 13 -2.28 5.16 58.66
N GLN A 14 -3.25 5.51 57.86
CA GLN A 14 -4.34 4.59 57.52
C GLN A 14 -3.73 3.48 56.65
N GLU A 15 -3.27 2.41 57.33
CA GLU A 15 -2.84 1.17 56.66
C GLU A 15 -4.08 0.55 56.01
N LEU A 16 -4.00 0.31 54.69
CA LEU A 16 -5.05 -0.45 53.99
C LEU A 16 -5.21 -1.82 54.62
N THR A 17 -6.42 -2.26 54.77
CA THR A 17 -6.72 -3.62 55.21
C THR A 17 -6.22 -4.63 54.15
N PRO A 18 -5.85 -5.86 54.57
CA PRO A 18 -5.46 -6.92 53.63
C PRO A 18 -6.48 -7.12 52.50
N THR A 19 -7.77 -6.95 52.77
CA THR A 19 -8.85 -7.08 51.81
C THR A 19 -8.81 -5.95 50.77
N GLN A 20 -8.52 -4.72 51.20
CA GLN A 20 -8.38 -3.56 50.26
C GLN A 20 -7.13 -3.68 49.38
N ILE A 21 -6.03 -4.23 49.94
CA ILE A 21 -4.83 -4.50 49.14
C ILE A 21 -5.12 -5.58 48.09
N ALA A 22 -5.80 -6.67 48.46
CA ALA A 22 -6.18 -7.72 47.53
C ALA A 22 -7.06 -7.21 46.41
N GLN A 23 -8.08 -6.39 46.72
CA GLN A 23 -8.96 -5.76 45.72
C GLN A 23 -8.19 -4.87 44.74
N ARG A 24 -7.22 -4.08 45.20
CA ARG A 24 -6.41 -3.22 44.31
C ARG A 24 -5.46 -4.05 43.43
N LEU A 25 -4.93 -5.15 43.93
CA LEU A 25 -4.11 -6.08 43.13
C LEU A 25 -4.96 -6.79 42.07
N ASP A 26 -6.18 -7.19 42.39
CA ASP A 26 -7.13 -7.74 41.41
C ASP A 26 -7.44 -6.73 40.29
N GLN A 27 -7.70 -5.47 40.66
CA GLN A 27 -7.92 -4.39 39.68
C GLN A 27 -6.72 -4.15 38.77
N LEU A 28 -5.48 -4.18 39.30
CA LEU A 28 -4.26 -4.08 38.49
C LEU A 28 -4.12 -5.28 37.56
N THR A 29 -4.51 -6.46 37.99
CA THR A 29 -4.43 -7.69 37.19
C THR A 29 -5.46 -7.67 36.06
N GLU A 30 -6.72 -7.31 36.36
CA GLU A 30 -7.77 -7.14 35.36
C GLU A 30 -7.37 -6.10 34.30
N LEU A 31 -6.85 -4.94 34.75
CA LEU A 31 -6.37 -3.92 33.84
C LEU A 31 -5.22 -4.45 32.94
N SER A 32 -4.28 -5.21 33.50
CA SER A 32 -3.17 -5.77 32.70
C SER A 32 -3.66 -6.65 31.56
N VAL A 33 -4.77 -7.39 31.76
CA VAL A 33 -5.41 -8.21 30.73
C VAL A 33 -6.12 -7.32 29.69
N GLU A 34 -6.84 -6.28 30.14
CA GLU A 34 -7.52 -5.34 29.26
C GLU A 34 -6.55 -4.50 28.42
N LEU A 35 -5.42 -4.06 29.02
CA LEU A 35 -4.35 -3.33 28.33
C LEU A 35 -3.73 -4.13 27.18
N GLY A 36 -3.69 -5.48 27.31
CA GLY A 36 -3.19 -6.36 26.26
C GLY A 36 -4.16 -6.56 25.07
N ASN A 37 -5.45 -6.27 25.26
CA ASN A 37 -6.49 -6.52 24.28
C ASN A 37 -6.98 -5.25 23.56
N THR A 38 -6.65 -4.07 24.07
CA THR A 38 -7.10 -2.78 23.50
C THR A 38 -6.11 -2.31 22.45
N HIS A 39 -6.59 -2.09 21.22
CA HIS A 39 -5.76 -1.66 20.09
C HIS A 39 -5.80 -0.14 19.87
N ASP A 40 -6.73 0.56 20.49
CA ASP A 40 -6.87 2.02 20.40
C ASP A 40 -6.20 2.71 21.59
N THR A 41 -5.25 3.60 21.29
CA THR A 41 -4.47 4.32 22.30
C THR A 41 -5.33 5.23 23.18
N ASP A 42 -6.36 5.87 22.61
CA ASP A 42 -7.21 6.82 23.34
C ASP A 42 -8.11 6.09 24.33
N THR A 43 -8.70 4.98 23.91
CA THR A 43 -9.46 4.07 24.78
C THR A 43 -8.61 3.52 25.92
N LEU A 44 -7.35 3.17 25.61
CA LEU A 44 -6.40 2.68 26.60
C LEU A 44 -6.10 3.73 27.68
N LEU A 45 -5.78 4.96 27.27
CA LEU A 45 -5.47 6.06 28.18
C LEU A 45 -6.66 6.46 29.04
N GLU A 46 -7.88 6.47 28.48
CA GLU A 46 -9.11 6.73 29.22
C GLU A 46 -9.35 5.66 30.30
N HIS A 47 -9.16 4.39 29.95
CA HIS A 47 -9.27 3.28 30.89
C HIS A 47 -8.26 3.40 32.05
N ILE A 48 -7.01 3.72 31.74
CA ILE A 48 -5.97 3.96 32.74
C ILE A 48 -6.39 5.07 33.70
N LEU A 49 -6.87 6.19 33.19
CA LEU A 49 -7.32 7.31 34.00
C LEU A 49 -8.50 6.94 34.90
N LEU A 50 -9.51 6.24 34.36
CA LEU A 50 -10.68 5.82 35.12
C LEU A 50 -10.33 4.80 36.22
N VAL A 51 -9.41 3.88 35.96
CA VAL A 51 -8.91 2.93 36.96
C VAL A 51 -8.12 3.68 38.03
N ALA A 52 -7.21 4.59 37.65
CA ALA A 52 -6.44 5.40 38.59
C ALA A 52 -7.35 6.21 39.53
N LYS A 53 -8.38 6.85 38.99
CA LYS A 53 -9.40 7.58 39.77
C LYS A 53 -10.13 6.67 40.75
N ARG A 54 -10.61 5.49 40.30
CA ARG A 54 -11.30 4.53 41.16
C ARG A 54 -10.43 4.00 42.28
N MET A 55 -9.17 3.67 42.00
CA MET A 55 -8.23 3.14 42.97
C MET A 55 -7.90 4.10 44.09
N THR A 56 -7.91 5.41 43.80
CA THR A 56 -7.54 6.48 44.74
C THR A 56 -8.74 7.28 45.23
N ASN A 57 -9.96 6.94 44.80
CA ASN A 57 -11.17 7.73 45.01
C ASN A 57 -10.98 9.22 44.66
N ALA A 58 -10.25 9.50 43.56
CA ALA A 58 -9.97 10.85 43.10
C ALA A 58 -11.18 11.44 42.36
N ASP A 59 -11.53 12.69 42.63
CA ASP A 59 -12.63 13.42 41.96
C ASP A 59 -12.30 13.72 40.49
N GLY A 60 -11.06 14.04 40.20
CA GLY A 60 -10.63 14.34 38.84
C GLY A 60 -9.30 13.73 38.48
N GLY A 61 -9.04 13.71 37.18
CA GLY A 61 -7.75 13.32 36.67
C GLY A 61 -7.52 13.78 35.24
N THR A 62 -6.25 13.84 34.87
CA THR A 62 -5.78 14.27 33.56
C THR A 62 -4.68 13.34 33.08
N VAL A 63 -4.73 12.98 31.82
CA VAL A 63 -3.61 12.37 31.11
C VAL A 63 -3.03 13.41 30.15
N TYR A 64 -1.75 13.60 30.25
CA TYR A 64 -0.98 14.44 29.32
C TYR A 64 -0.13 13.55 28.43
N ARG A 65 0.04 13.97 27.17
CA ARG A 65 1.00 13.38 26.24
C ARG A 65 2.05 14.42 25.83
N PRO A 66 3.30 14.03 25.61
CA PRO A 66 4.27 14.93 24.98
C PRO A 66 3.78 15.32 23.58
N SER A 67 3.92 16.62 23.22
CA SER A 67 3.73 17.09 21.85
C SER A 67 4.73 16.41 20.90
N ASP A 68 4.43 16.41 19.59
CA ASP A 68 5.29 15.77 18.57
C ASP A 68 6.72 16.32 18.57
N ASP A 69 6.88 17.63 18.83
CA ASP A 69 8.19 18.29 18.97
C ASP A 69 8.82 18.13 20.37
N ARG A 70 8.13 17.42 21.28
CA ARG A 70 8.53 17.20 22.69
C ARG A 70 8.82 18.46 23.50
N ARG A 71 8.22 19.58 23.11
CA ARG A 71 8.41 20.85 23.79
C ARG A 71 7.30 21.23 24.77
N ALA A 72 6.18 20.50 24.73
CA ALA A 72 5.03 20.72 25.59
C ALA A 72 4.39 19.40 26.02
N LEU A 73 3.50 19.48 27.00
CA LEU A 73 2.57 18.45 27.39
C LEU A 73 1.17 18.88 26.95
N ASP A 74 0.61 18.17 26.00
CA ASP A 74 -0.76 18.37 25.55
C ASP A 74 -1.72 17.67 26.51
N PHE A 75 -2.83 18.32 26.85
CA PHE A 75 -3.93 17.66 27.52
C PHE A 75 -4.52 16.65 26.54
N HIS A 76 -4.61 15.40 26.95
CA HIS A 76 -5.12 14.34 26.10
C HIS A 76 -6.48 13.84 26.58
N ILE A 77 -6.64 13.65 27.88
CA ILE A 77 -7.92 13.31 28.52
C ILE A 77 -8.00 14.07 29.83
N LEU A 78 -9.16 14.67 30.08
CA LEU A 78 -9.47 15.38 31.33
C LEU A 78 -10.86 14.99 31.79
N ILE A 79 -10.96 14.39 32.97
CA ILE A 79 -12.21 13.96 33.61
C ILE A 79 -12.30 14.57 35.00
N ASN A 80 -13.45 15.16 35.34
CA ASN A 80 -13.77 15.61 36.68
C ASN A 80 -15.24 15.36 37.00
N ASP A 81 -15.51 14.57 38.03
CA ASP A 81 -16.87 14.11 38.35
C ASP A 81 -17.72 15.21 38.94
N THR A 82 -17.18 15.99 39.90
CA THR A 82 -17.91 17.12 40.52
C THR A 82 -18.32 18.17 39.51
N LEU A 83 -17.46 18.45 38.50
CA LEU A 83 -17.75 19.44 37.48
C LEU A 83 -18.48 18.86 36.25
N GLY A 84 -18.66 17.54 36.18
CA GLY A 84 -19.23 16.88 35.02
C GLY A 84 -18.41 17.08 33.74
N ILE A 85 -17.09 17.21 33.89
CA ILE A 85 -16.18 17.42 32.75
C ILE A 85 -15.68 16.08 32.24
N HIS A 86 -15.84 15.86 30.93
CA HIS A 86 -15.18 14.78 30.20
C HIS A 86 -14.72 15.35 28.85
N GLN A 87 -13.43 15.62 28.73
CA GLN A 87 -12.80 16.16 27.52
C GLN A 87 -11.68 15.24 27.04
N GLY A 88 -11.56 15.06 25.72
CA GLY A 88 -10.63 14.12 25.11
C GLY A 88 -11.05 12.68 25.27
N GLY A 89 -10.29 11.76 24.70
CA GLY A 89 -10.65 10.34 24.64
C GLY A 89 -11.84 10.03 23.71
N PRO A 90 -12.26 8.75 23.59
CA PRO A 90 -13.27 8.31 22.63
C PRO A 90 -14.67 8.86 22.88
N GLY A 91 -14.99 9.20 24.13
CA GLY A 91 -16.33 9.64 24.56
C GLY A 91 -16.43 11.11 24.99
N GLY A 92 -15.31 11.87 24.97
CA GLY A 92 -15.23 13.21 25.54
C GLY A 92 -15.46 14.35 24.54
N GLU A 93 -15.77 15.53 25.06
CA GLU A 93 -15.76 16.77 24.27
C GLU A 93 -14.32 17.14 23.84
N PRO A 94 -14.16 17.98 22.81
CA PRO A 94 -12.83 18.47 22.43
C PRO A 94 -12.12 19.18 23.59
N ILE A 95 -10.82 18.92 23.74
CA ILE A 95 -9.96 19.58 24.73
C ILE A 95 -9.92 21.09 24.45
N ARG A 96 -10.11 21.88 25.51
CA ARG A 96 -10.08 23.37 25.47
C ARG A 96 -8.90 23.96 26.22
N ALA A 97 -8.15 23.13 26.94
CA ALA A 97 -7.00 23.56 27.72
C ALA A 97 -5.77 23.76 26.84
N SER A 98 -4.97 24.78 27.15
CA SER A 98 -3.70 25.04 26.48
C SER A 98 -2.61 24.10 27.00
N ALA A 99 -1.72 23.63 26.10
CA ALA A 99 -0.59 22.80 26.42
C ALA A 99 0.30 23.40 27.52
N ILE A 100 0.91 22.54 28.33
CA ILE A 100 1.88 22.95 29.36
C ILE A 100 3.27 22.93 28.73
N PRO A 101 3.98 24.08 28.63
CA PRO A 101 5.32 24.09 28.04
C PRO A 101 6.31 23.34 28.95
N LEU A 102 7.11 22.46 28.35
CA LEU A 102 8.21 21.74 29.02
C LEU A 102 9.46 22.61 29.16
N TYR A 103 9.58 23.66 28.35
CA TYR A 103 10.67 24.59 28.37
C TYR A 103 10.12 26.03 28.43
N ASP A 104 10.84 26.92 29.08
CA ASP A 104 10.50 28.33 29.12
C ASP A 104 10.94 29.08 27.84
N ALA A 105 10.70 30.39 27.82
CA ALA A 105 11.08 31.24 26.68
C ALA A 105 12.60 31.34 26.45
N ALA A 106 13.43 31.03 27.44
CA ALA A 106 14.88 30.97 27.34
C ALA A 106 15.39 29.60 26.89
N GLY A 107 14.49 28.59 26.78
CA GLY A 107 14.83 27.21 26.43
C GLY A 107 15.27 26.38 27.64
N GLU A 108 15.15 26.91 28.85
CA GLU A 108 15.44 26.17 30.09
C GLU A 108 14.25 25.31 30.49
N ARG A 109 14.51 24.24 31.27
CA ARG A 109 13.47 23.31 31.72
C ARG A 109 12.44 24.02 32.59
N ASN A 110 11.17 23.90 32.24
CA ASN A 110 10.09 24.41 33.08
C ASN A 110 9.89 23.49 34.29
N LEU A 111 10.44 23.89 35.40
CA LEU A 111 10.31 23.18 36.69
C LEU A 111 9.22 23.80 37.58
N SER A 112 8.52 24.82 37.10
CA SER A 112 7.49 25.52 37.88
C SER A 112 6.12 24.87 37.78
N ALA A 113 5.80 24.21 36.66
CA ALA A 113 4.56 23.46 36.51
C ALA A 113 4.73 22.00 36.98
N VAL A 114 3.83 21.50 37.83
CA VAL A 114 3.93 20.18 38.47
C VAL A 114 4.09 19.06 37.43
N ALA A 115 3.25 19.06 36.37
CA ALA A 115 3.34 18.06 35.34
C ALA A 115 4.65 18.12 34.53
N ALA A 116 5.15 19.33 34.24
CA ALA A 116 6.43 19.50 33.56
C ALA A 116 7.63 19.11 34.47
N TYR A 117 7.56 19.39 35.77
CA TYR A 117 8.55 18.91 36.73
C TYR A 117 8.60 17.38 36.78
N ALA A 118 7.45 16.73 36.93
CA ALA A 118 7.37 15.25 36.92
C ALA A 118 7.92 14.69 35.62
N ALA A 119 7.59 15.30 34.47
CA ALA A 119 8.10 14.91 33.17
C ALA A 119 9.63 15.00 33.09
N HIS A 120 10.25 16.06 33.60
CA HIS A 120 11.71 16.25 33.55
C HIS A 120 12.46 15.43 34.58
N SER A 121 11.96 15.40 35.84
CA SER A 121 12.63 14.72 36.94
C SER A 121 12.47 13.20 36.90
N GLY A 122 11.39 12.68 36.26
CA GLY A 122 11.00 11.28 36.33
C GLY A 122 10.50 10.85 37.72
N ALA A 123 10.28 11.80 38.63
CA ALA A 123 9.79 11.55 39.98
C ALA A 123 8.31 11.88 40.10
N SER A 124 7.58 11.10 40.86
CA SER A 124 6.20 11.40 41.23
C SER A 124 6.16 12.61 42.17
N VAL A 125 5.13 13.42 42.02
CA VAL A 125 4.88 14.57 42.88
C VAL A 125 3.53 14.38 43.55
N ASN A 126 3.56 14.35 44.90
CA ASN A 126 2.38 14.20 45.76
C ASN A 126 2.24 15.47 46.62
N ILE A 127 1.17 16.23 46.39
CA ILE A 127 0.91 17.51 47.07
C ILE A 127 -0.36 17.35 47.89
N GLU A 128 -0.23 17.55 49.20
CA GLU A 128 -1.31 17.44 50.17
C GLU A 128 -2.33 18.58 50.05
N ASP A 129 -1.83 19.81 49.89
CA ASP A 129 -2.67 21.01 49.76
C ASP A 129 -1.99 22.03 48.82
N VAL A 130 -2.55 22.24 47.65
CA VAL A 130 -2.06 23.17 46.60
C VAL A 130 -2.03 24.64 47.08
N TYR A 131 -2.95 25.01 47.97
CA TYR A 131 -3.06 26.38 48.47
C TYR A 131 -2.00 26.70 49.51
N ARG A 132 -1.31 25.69 50.03
CA ARG A 132 -0.24 25.81 51.03
C ARG A 132 1.14 25.40 50.52
N ALA A 133 1.14 24.72 49.35
CA ALA A 133 2.39 24.22 48.81
C ALA A 133 3.24 25.34 48.20
N GLU A 134 4.55 25.24 48.44
CA GLU A 134 5.55 26.14 47.88
C GLU A 134 6.38 25.41 46.80
N GLY A 135 7.02 26.17 45.92
CA GLY A 135 7.95 25.61 44.91
C GLY A 135 7.38 25.41 43.53
N PHE A 136 6.04 25.43 43.36
CA PHE A 136 5.38 25.31 42.08
C PHE A 136 4.47 26.50 41.77
N ASN A 137 4.19 26.72 40.47
CA ASN A 137 3.26 27.74 40.02
C ASN A 137 1.86 27.14 39.81
N PHE A 138 0.94 27.41 40.70
CA PHE A 138 -0.42 26.96 40.65
C PHE A 138 -1.40 28.00 40.04
N SER A 139 -0.92 29.13 39.52
CA SER A 139 -1.77 30.22 39.03
C SER A 139 -2.83 29.79 38.03
N GLY A 140 -2.49 28.89 37.11
CA GLY A 140 -3.46 28.32 36.14
C GLY A 140 -4.58 27.51 36.80
N MET A 141 -4.23 26.67 37.80
CA MET A 141 -5.20 25.85 38.56
C MET A 141 -6.07 26.75 39.47
N LEU A 142 -5.46 27.70 40.17
CA LEU A 142 -6.24 28.65 41.00
C LEU A 142 -7.20 29.50 40.16
N SER A 143 -6.81 29.90 38.96
CA SER A 143 -7.68 30.59 38.01
C SER A 143 -8.86 29.71 37.56
N PHE A 144 -8.58 28.44 37.26
CA PHE A 144 -9.61 27.45 36.92
C PHE A 144 -10.59 27.24 38.08
N ASP A 145 -10.08 27.10 39.31
CA ASP A 145 -10.88 26.92 40.51
C ASP A 145 -11.82 28.11 40.74
N GLN A 146 -11.32 29.33 40.59
CA GLN A 146 -12.14 30.56 40.70
C GLN A 146 -13.25 30.61 39.63
N GLN A 147 -12.92 30.29 38.40
CA GLN A 147 -13.87 30.33 37.28
C GLN A 147 -14.96 29.26 37.39
N ARG A 148 -14.62 28.09 37.94
CA ARG A 148 -15.52 26.92 38.02
C ARG A 148 -16.14 26.70 39.37
N HIS A 149 -15.82 27.57 40.38
CA HIS A 149 -16.20 27.39 41.78
C HIS A 149 -15.82 26.01 42.32
N TYR A 150 -14.60 25.56 41.95
CA TYR A 150 -14.01 24.28 42.33
C TYR A 150 -12.86 24.54 43.31
N HIS A 151 -12.43 23.52 44.04
CA HIS A 151 -11.30 23.64 45.00
C HIS A 151 -10.36 22.45 44.81
N SER A 152 -9.32 22.67 44.01
CA SER A 152 -8.27 21.66 43.79
C SER A 152 -7.33 21.68 45.00
N GLN A 153 -7.50 20.73 45.93
CA GLN A 153 -6.70 20.68 47.16
C GLN A 153 -5.53 19.70 47.01
N SER A 154 -5.78 18.40 46.87
CA SER A 154 -4.72 17.41 46.80
C SER A 154 -4.44 16.98 45.35
N ILE A 155 -3.16 16.78 45.04
CA ILE A 155 -2.69 16.39 43.71
C ILE A 155 -1.67 15.27 43.81
N LEU A 156 -1.83 14.25 42.94
CA LEU A 156 -0.82 13.24 42.69
C LEU A 156 -0.47 13.24 41.19
N THR A 157 0.78 13.49 40.85
CA THR A 157 1.28 13.55 39.48
C THR A 157 2.37 12.49 39.30
N VAL A 158 2.17 11.58 38.35
CA VAL A 158 3.06 10.43 38.10
C VAL A 158 3.46 10.40 36.63
N PRO A 159 4.77 10.46 36.33
CA PRO A 159 5.25 10.34 34.94
C PRO A 159 5.19 8.88 34.48
N MET A 160 4.74 8.69 33.24
CA MET A 160 4.77 7.39 32.53
C MET A 160 6.02 7.38 31.65
N ARG A 161 6.97 6.51 31.96
CA ARG A 161 8.22 6.36 31.19
C ARG A 161 8.38 4.93 30.73
N ASP A 162 8.90 4.77 29.52
CA ASP A 162 9.23 3.47 28.98
C ASP A 162 10.54 2.90 29.56
N HIS A 163 10.93 1.73 29.08
CA HIS A 163 12.13 1.03 29.52
C HIS A 163 13.45 1.73 29.14
N GLU A 164 13.40 2.64 28.17
CA GLU A 164 14.53 3.49 27.78
C GLU A 164 14.59 4.81 28.58
N GLY A 165 13.60 5.03 29.45
CA GLY A 165 13.44 6.23 30.24
C GLY A 165 12.79 7.40 29.50
N GLU A 166 12.29 7.16 28.28
CA GLU A 166 11.58 8.15 27.47
C GLU A 166 10.20 8.42 28.05
N LEU A 167 9.80 9.71 28.06
CA LEU A 167 8.49 10.10 28.54
C LEU A 167 7.41 9.74 27.53
N VAL A 168 6.47 8.90 27.96
CA VAL A 168 5.30 8.47 27.17
C VAL A 168 4.08 9.31 27.52
N GLY A 169 3.96 9.76 28.75
CA GLY A 169 2.89 10.62 29.22
C GLY A 169 3.07 11.02 30.68
N VAL A 170 2.11 11.78 31.20
CA VAL A 170 2.01 12.13 32.63
C VAL A 170 0.56 11.92 33.07
N LEU A 171 0.38 11.20 34.16
CA LEU A 171 -0.91 11.00 34.82
C LEU A 171 -1.00 11.93 36.03
N GLN A 172 -2.05 12.73 36.10
CA GLN A 172 -2.32 13.61 37.23
C GLN A 172 -3.71 13.32 37.79
N LEU A 173 -3.81 13.11 39.10
CA LEU A 173 -5.04 12.94 39.85
C LEU A 173 -5.26 14.13 40.78
N VAL A 174 -6.52 14.51 40.98
CA VAL A 174 -6.90 15.68 41.78
C VAL A 174 -7.97 15.26 42.76
N ASN A 175 -7.85 15.74 44.02
CA ASN A 175 -8.80 15.59 45.10
C ASN A 175 -9.16 14.13 45.40
N ALA A 176 -8.28 13.42 46.11
CA ALA A 176 -8.65 12.16 46.76
C ALA A 176 -9.75 12.44 47.79
N GLN A 177 -10.79 11.59 47.85
CA GLN A 177 -11.91 11.72 48.76
C GLN A 177 -11.98 10.56 49.74
N GLU A 178 -12.49 10.79 50.94
CA GLU A 178 -12.81 9.71 51.87
C GLU A 178 -13.82 8.74 51.28
N ALA A 179 -13.79 7.46 51.70
CA ALA A 179 -14.63 6.38 51.15
C ALA A 179 -16.14 6.66 51.22
N ASP A 180 -16.57 7.52 52.15
CA ASP A 180 -17.98 7.87 52.36
C ASP A 180 -18.43 9.09 51.54
N GLY A 181 -17.64 9.54 50.56
CA GLY A 181 -17.94 10.71 49.70
C GLY A 181 -17.84 12.04 50.45
N GLY A 182 -16.99 12.09 51.47
CA GLY A 182 -16.84 13.21 52.39
C GLY A 182 -15.78 14.23 52.03
N ALA A 183 -14.87 14.49 52.97
CA ALA A 183 -13.85 15.52 52.85
C ALA A 183 -12.76 15.11 51.82
N ILE A 184 -12.18 16.13 51.16
CA ILE A 184 -10.99 15.95 50.35
C ILE A 184 -9.80 15.66 51.29
N VAL A 185 -9.03 14.64 50.96
CA VAL A 185 -7.87 14.16 51.72
C VAL A 185 -6.61 14.13 50.84
N ALA A 186 -5.45 14.06 51.46
CA ALA A 186 -4.20 13.85 50.72
C ALA A 186 -4.13 12.43 50.14
N PHE A 187 -3.48 12.27 49.00
CA PHE A 187 -3.14 10.94 48.46
C PHE A 187 -2.14 10.27 49.40
N SER A 188 -2.46 9.06 49.84
CA SER A 188 -1.57 8.27 50.71
C SER A 188 -0.31 7.81 49.95
N GLN A 189 0.75 7.44 50.66
CA GLN A 189 1.91 6.82 50.05
C GLN A 189 1.58 5.47 49.38
N THR A 190 0.56 4.79 49.86
CA THR A 190 0.07 3.55 49.28
C THR A 190 -0.62 3.84 47.94
N ASP A 191 -1.47 4.88 47.85
CA ASP A 191 -2.07 5.33 46.60
C ASP A 191 -0.99 5.70 45.58
N GLN A 192 0.01 6.48 46.01
CA GLN A 192 1.11 6.86 45.14
C GLN A 192 1.83 5.62 44.54
N ARG A 193 2.16 4.62 45.37
CA ARG A 193 2.82 3.39 44.89
C ARG A 193 1.96 2.59 43.90
N PHE A 194 0.64 2.51 44.15
CA PHE A 194 -0.28 1.83 43.23
C PHE A 194 -0.37 2.58 41.90
N ILE A 195 -0.44 3.91 41.92
CA ILE A 195 -0.51 4.70 40.69
C ILE A 195 0.85 4.70 39.96
N GLU A 196 1.97 4.66 40.65
CA GLU A 196 3.29 4.44 40.03
C GLU A 196 3.38 3.08 39.33
N ALA A 197 2.88 2.02 39.95
CA ALA A 197 2.82 0.69 39.32
C ALA A 197 1.89 0.67 38.11
N LEU A 198 0.73 1.31 38.20
CA LEU A 198 -0.22 1.47 37.09
C LEU A 198 0.40 2.27 35.94
N ALA A 199 1.05 3.39 36.24
CA ALA A 199 1.73 4.26 35.27
C ALA A 199 2.86 3.52 34.53
N ALA A 200 3.61 2.67 35.25
CA ALA A 200 4.65 1.84 34.63
C ALA A 200 4.05 0.78 33.66
N GLN A 201 2.96 0.11 34.03
CA GLN A 201 2.28 -0.83 33.14
C GLN A 201 1.66 -0.11 31.93
N ALA A 202 1.05 1.06 32.15
CA ALA A 202 0.52 1.90 31.11
C ALA A 202 1.61 2.31 30.09
N ALA A 203 2.78 2.72 30.59
CA ALA A 203 3.90 3.07 29.73
C ALA A 203 4.37 1.90 28.86
N VAL A 204 4.44 0.68 29.41
CA VAL A 204 4.78 -0.53 28.63
C VAL A 204 3.76 -0.79 27.53
N ALA A 205 2.46 -0.72 27.85
CA ALA A 205 1.38 -0.95 26.88
C ALA A 205 1.40 0.09 25.75
N LEU A 206 1.54 1.38 26.08
CA LEU A 206 1.62 2.48 25.14
C LEU A 206 2.86 2.38 24.23
N THR A 207 4.00 2.02 24.82
CA THR A 207 5.24 1.81 24.05
C THR A 207 5.09 0.65 23.07
N HIS A 208 4.46 -0.44 23.51
CA HIS A 208 4.20 -1.59 22.65
C HIS A 208 3.30 -1.25 21.47
N GLN A 209 2.20 -0.51 21.70
CA GLN A 209 1.32 -0.02 20.62
C GLN A 209 2.07 0.91 19.64
N ARG A 210 2.89 1.83 20.17
CA ARG A 210 3.70 2.72 19.33
C ARG A 210 4.69 1.95 18.45
N LEU A 211 5.36 0.95 19.01
CA LEU A 211 6.30 0.11 18.26
C LEU A 211 5.61 -0.68 17.15
N ILE A 212 4.40 -1.22 17.41
CA ILE A 212 3.60 -1.90 16.39
C ILE A 212 3.26 -0.93 15.27
N ALA A 213 2.76 0.28 15.58
CA ALA A 213 2.43 1.29 14.58
C ALA A 213 3.66 1.70 13.74
N GLN A 214 4.82 1.87 14.37
CA GLN A 214 6.08 2.18 13.67
C GLN A 214 6.54 1.05 12.75
N LEU A 215 6.36 -0.21 13.15
CA LEU A 215 6.67 -1.38 12.31
C LEU A 215 5.73 -1.46 11.10
N GLU A 216 4.46 -1.14 11.28
CA GLU A 216 3.48 -1.08 10.17
C GLU A 216 3.81 0.03 9.18
N GLU A 217 4.15 1.23 9.66
CA GLU A 217 4.59 2.35 8.82
C GLU A 217 5.88 2.01 8.05
N LEU A 218 6.84 1.36 8.71
CA LEU A 218 8.06 0.89 8.07
C LEU A 218 7.77 -0.13 6.97
N LEU A 219 6.87 -1.09 7.22
CA LEU A 219 6.45 -2.07 6.22
C LEU A 219 5.81 -1.39 5.01
N GLU A 220 4.89 -0.45 5.22
CA GLU A 220 4.25 0.31 4.14
C GLU A 220 5.28 1.13 3.34
N SER A 221 6.24 1.75 4.02
CA SER A 221 7.33 2.48 3.38
C SER A 221 8.23 1.56 2.54
N LEU A 222 8.51 0.35 3.02
CA LEU A 222 9.28 -0.66 2.28
C LEU A 222 8.52 -1.13 1.02
N VAL A 223 7.22 -1.36 1.12
CA VAL A 223 6.35 -1.71 -0.02
C VAL A 223 6.39 -0.61 -1.07
N ASN A 224 6.24 0.65 -0.66
CA ASN A 224 6.32 1.79 -1.56
C ASN A 224 7.70 1.91 -2.23
N LEU A 225 8.78 1.64 -1.49
CA LEU A 225 10.14 1.63 -2.05
C LEU A 225 10.31 0.56 -3.15
N ILE A 226 9.75 -0.63 -2.95
CA ILE A 226 9.74 -1.70 -3.96
C ILE A 226 9.00 -1.24 -5.21
N ASN A 227 7.81 -0.63 -5.05
CA ASN A 227 7.01 -0.13 -6.16
C ASN A 227 7.75 0.96 -6.95
N ILE A 228 8.38 1.92 -6.26
CA ILE A 228 9.24 2.93 -6.93
C ILE A 228 10.33 2.24 -7.76
N GLY A 229 10.97 1.19 -7.25
CA GLY A 229 11.99 0.46 -7.99
C GLY A 229 11.48 -0.27 -9.23
N ILE A 230 10.22 -0.72 -9.21
CA ILE A 230 9.55 -1.34 -10.35
C ILE A 230 9.18 -0.26 -11.39
N ASP A 231 8.66 0.86 -10.93
CA ASP A 231 8.22 1.98 -11.77
C ASP A 231 9.40 2.64 -12.51
N GLU A 232 10.53 2.85 -11.83
CA GLU A 232 11.76 3.36 -12.44
C GLU A 232 12.33 2.39 -13.47
N LYS A 233 12.07 1.09 -13.33
CA LYS A 233 12.51 0.07 -14.28
C LYS A 233 11.70 0.08 -15.58
N SER A 234 10.40 0.32 -15.49
CA SER A 234 9.48 0.39 -16.61
C SER A 234 8.41 1.46 -16.34
N PRO A 235 8.45 2.59 -17.08
CA PRO A 235 7.49 3.68 -16.90
C PRO A 235 6.03 3.28 -17.10
N TYR A 236 5.80 2.11 -17.69
CA TYR A 236 4.47 1.57 -18.01
C TYR A 236 3.85 0.76 -16.86
N THR A 237 4.62 0.44 -15.83
CA THR A 237 4.15 -0.32 -14.67
C THR A 237 3.69 0.56 -13.51
N GLY A 238 4.10 1.84 -13.45
CA GLY A 238 3.87 2.72 -12.30
C GLY A 238 2.40 2.97 -11.97
N ARG A 239 1.57 3.21 -12.97
CA ARG A 239 0.12 3.35 -12.75
C ARG A 239 -0.56 2.02 -12.46
N HIS A 240 -0.10 0.95 -13.08
CA HIS A 240 -0.62 -0.39 -12.88
C HIS A 240 -0.54 -0.81 -11.41
N CYS A 241 0.61 -0.60 -10.76
CA CYS A 241 0.82 -0.89 -9.34
C CYS A 241 -0.07 -0.08 -8.39
N GLN A 242 -0.65 1.05 -8.86
CA GLN A 242 -1.60 1.86 -8.09
C GLN A 242 -3.05 1.48 -8.38
N PHE A 243 -3.38 1.22 -9.65
CA PHE A 243 -4.77 1.01 -10.09
C PHE A 243 -5.29 -0.40 -9.81
N VAL A 244 -4.44 -1.43 -9.89
CA VAL A 244 -4.85 -2.80 -9.56
C VAL A 244 -5.26 -2.94 -8.10
N PRO A 245 -4.52 -2.45 -7.09
CA PRO A 245 -4.99 -2.44 -5.70
C PRO A 245 -6.30 -1.70 -5.52
N GLU A 246 -6.44 -0.51 -6.11
CA GLU A 246 -7.67 0.29 -6.02
C GLU A 246 -8.88 -0.48 -6.57
N LEU A 247 -8.77 -1.01 -7.78
CA LEU A 247 -9.86 -1.76 -8.42
C LEU A 247 -10.17 -3.06 -7.66
N THR A 248 -9.15 -3.74 -7.14
CA THR A 248 -9.31 -4.92 -6.28
C THR A 248 -10.13 -4.58 -5.04
N MET A 249 -9.82 -3.47 -4.37
CA MET A 249 -10.57 -3.04 -3.19
C MET A 249 -12.00 -2.62 -3.50
N MET A 250 -12.23 -1.89 -4.60
CA MET A 250 -13.58 -1.54 -5.04
C MET A 250 -14.44 -2.79 -5.26
N LEU A 251 -13.91 -3.80 -5.94
CA LEU A 251 -14.60 -5.06 -6.17
C LEU A 251 -14.79 -5.85 -4.86
N ALA A 252 -13.77 -5.89 -4.00
CA ALA A 252 -13.83 -6.57 -2.71
C ALA A 252 -14.90 -5.98 -1.78
N GLU A 253 -15.04 -4.65 -1.74
CA GLU A 253 -16.11 -3.98 -0.98
C GLU A 253 -17.50 -4.29 -1.54
N ALA A 254 -17.66 -4.35 -2.85
CA ALA A 254 -18.91 -4.75 -3.47
C ALA A 254 -19.28 -6.21 -3.11
N VAL A 255 -18.30 -7.11 -3.08
CA VAL A 255 -18.49 -8.50 -2.66
C VAL A 255 -18.79 -8.59 -1.16
N HIS A 256 -18.09 -7.83 -0.31
CA HIS A 256 -18.34 -7.73 1.12
C HIS A 256 -19.80 -7.35 1.44
N ASN A 257 -20.38 -6.45 0.64
CA ASN A 257 -21.74 -5.96 0.79
C ASN A 257 -22.79 -6.84 0.08
N THR A 258 -22.38 -7.94 -0.56
CA THR A 258 -23.31 -8.86 -1.22
C THR A 258 -24.01 -9.74 -0.17
N GLU A 259 -25.35 -9.74 -0.20
CA GLU A 259 -26.18 -10.47 0.78
C GLU A 259 -26.72 -11.79 0.23
N THR A 260 -26.67 -12.01 -1.08
CA THR A 260 -27.25 -13.16 -1.76
C THR A 260 -26.27 -13.84 -2.71
N GLY A 261 -26.55 -15.10 -3.08
CA GLY A 261 -25.72 -15.86 -4.02
C GLY A 261 -24.47 -16.49 -3.40
N PRO A 262 -23.55 -17.04 -4.22
CA PRO A 262 -22.40 -17.80 -3.75
C PRO A 262 -21.40 -17.01 -2.91
N LEU A 263 -21.40 -15.67 -3.04
CA LEU A 263 -20.49 -14.75 -2.35
C LEU A 263 -21.09 -14.13 -1.08
N ALA A 264 -22.34 -14.44 -0.73
CA ALA A 264 -23.02 -13.87 0.44
C ALA A 264 -22.32 -14.12 1.78
N GLY A 265 -21.45 -15.11 1.86
CA GLY A 265 -20.65 -15.41 3.06
C GLY A 265 -19.33 -14.67 3.15
N PHE A 266 -18.92 -13.96 2.10
CA PHE A 266 -17.65 -13.23 2.12
C PHE A 266 -17.76 -11.96 2.95
N ARG A 267 -16.91 -11.83 3.96
CA ARG A 267 -16.81 -10.63 4.80
C ARG A 267 -15.34 -10.33 5.07
N MET A 268 -15.04 -9.05 5.16
CA MET A 268 -13.69 -8.56 5.48
C MET A 268 -13.77 -7.65 6.71
N ASN A 269 -12.84 -7.81 7.63
CA ASN A 269 -12.51 -6.83 8.65
C ASN A 269 -11.41 -5.89 8.15
N ASP A 270 -10.98 -4.92 8.96
CA ASP A 270 -9.96 -3.95 8.56
C ASP A 270 -8.58 -4.59 8.32
N GLY A 271 -8.25 -5.64 9.07
CA GLY A 271 -7.04 -6.43 8.84
C GLY A 271 -7.05 -7.14 7.47
N ASP A 272 -8.20 -7.75 7.10
CA ASP A 272 -8.36 -8.41 5.80
C ASP A 272 -8.24 -7.39 4.64
N ARG A 273 -8.78 -6.17 4.83
CA ARG A 273 -8.65 -5.07 3.87
C ARG A 273 -7.19 -4.67 3.66
N LYS A 274 -6.47 -4.49 4.77
CA LYS A 274 -5.04 -4.15 4.74
C LYS A 274 -4.22 -5.25 4.06
N GLU A 275 -4.50 -6.51 4.39
CA GLU A 275 -3.83 -7.66 3.79
C GLU A 275 -4.04 -7.72 2.26
N LEU A 276 -5.28 -7.55 1.80
CA LEU A 276 -5.61 -7.53 0.37
C LEU A 276 -5.00 -6.33 -0.36
N TRP A 277 -5.02 -5.15 0.26
CA TRP A 277 -4.39 -3.95 -0.30
C TRP A 277 -2.88 -4.14 -0.50
N LEU A 278 -2.18 -4.67 0.51
CA LEU A 278 -0.75 -4.96 0.44
C LEU A 278 -0.43 -6.02 -0.63
N ALA A 279 -1.26 -7.06 -0.74
CA ALA A 279 -1.11 -8.06 -1.80
C ALA A 279 -1.25 -7.43 -3.19
N GLY A 280 -2.23 -6.52 -3.36
CA GLY A 280 -2.40 -5.75 -4.60
C GLY A 280 -1.19 -4.90 -4.95
N LEU A 281 -0.59 -4.21 -3.97
CA LEU A 281 0.61 -3.39 -4.19
C LEU A 281 1.83 -4.24 -4.59
N LEU A 282 1.92 -5.48 -4.13
CA LEU A 282 3.09 -6.35 -4.28
C LEU A 282 2.92 -7.46 -5.32
N HIS A 283 1.74 -7.59 -5.97
CA HIS A 283 1.44 -8.71 -6.88
C HIS A 283 2.50 -8.90 -7.96
N ASP A 284 3.03 -7.80 -8.46
CA ASP A 284 3.97 -7.73 -9.56
C ASP A 284 5.44 -7.47 -9.13
N CYS A 285 5.77 -7.55 -7.84
CA CYS A 285 7.11 -7.23 -7.34
C CYS A 285 8.22 -8.06 -8.00
N GLY A 286 7.92 -9.26 -8.46
CA GLY A 286 8.83 -10.12 -9.21
C GLY A 286 9.25 -9.58 -10.58
N LYS A 287 8.52 -8.60 -11.17
CA LYS A 287 8.93 -7.93 -12.42
C LYS A 287 10.27 -7.23 -12.31
N ILE A 288 10.72 -6.92 -11.10
CA ILE A 288 12.08 -6.38 -10.87
C ILE A 288 13.18 -7.30 -11.41
N THR A 289 12.94 -8.59 -11.50
CA THR A 289 13.91 -9.57 -12.03
C THR A 289 13.81 -9.79 -13.54
N THR A 290 12.75 -9.28 -14.20
CA THR A 290 12.54 -9.46 -15.64
C THR A 290 13.38 -8.45 -16.42
N PRO A 291 14.12 -8.84 -17.47
CA PRO A 291 14.90 -7.90 -18.28
C PRO A 291 14.01 -6.82 -18.93
N VAL A 292 14.48 -5.57 -18.97
CA VAL A 292 13.72 -4.42 -19.50
C VAL A 292 13.31 -4.64 -20.95
N HIS A 293 14.22 -5.17 -21.79
CA HIS A 293 13.92 -5.44 -23.20
C HIS A 293 12.86 -6.54 -23.42
N VAL A 294 12.45 -7.27 -22.38
CA VAL A 294 11.34 -8.22 -22.44
C VAL A 294 10.06 -7.57 -21.92
N VAL A 295 10.15 -6.82 -20.81
CA VAL A 295 8.98 -6.14 -20.22
C VAL A 295 8.43 -5.08 -21.16
N ASP A 296 9.30 -4.28 -21.76
CA ASP A 296 8.93 -3.11 -22.58
C ASP A 296 8.98 -3.36 -24.08
N LYS A 297 9.13 -4.64 -24.52
CA LYS A 297 9.26 -5.00 -25.93
C LYS A 297 8.05 -4.55 -26.74
N ALA A 298 8.18 -3.40 -27.45
CA ALA A 298 7.12 -2.75 -28.19
C ALA A 298 6.88 -3.35 -29.58
N THR A 299 7.95 -3.83 -30.23
CA THR A 299 7.90 -4.45 -31.56
C THR A 299 8.51 -5.84 -31.57
N LYS A 300 8.22 -6.64 -32.57
CA LYS A 300 8.71 -8.03 -32.64
C LYS A 300 10.24 -8.12 -32.72
N LEU A 301 10.88 -7.19 -33.45
CA LEU A 301 12.34 -7.15 -33.62
C LEU A 301 13.08 -6.37 -32.54
N GLU A 302 12.36 -5.77 -31.60
CA GLU A 302 12.96 -4.99 -30.55
C GLU A 302 13.74 -5.87 -29.56
N THR A 303 14.93 -5.40 -29.19
CA THR A 303 15.79 -5.94 -28.13
C THR A 303 16.32 -4.75 -27.31
N ILE A 304 17.60 -4.36 -27.48
CA ILE A 304 18.15 -3.09 -26.96
C ILE A 304 17.69 -1.92 -27.84
N PHE A 305 17.47 -2.17 -29.13
CA PHE A 305 16.86 -1.27 -30.09
C PHE A 305 16.03 -2.06 -31.10
N ASP A 306 15.13 -1.39 -31.81
CA ASP A 306 14.34 -2.05 -32.85
C ASP A 306 15.19 -2.33 -34.09
N ARG A 307 15.44 -3.60 -34.36
CA ARG A 307 16.27 -4.08 -35.47
C ARG A 307 15.62 -3.87 -36.84
N ILE A 308 14.40 -3.33 -36.92
CA ILE A 308 13.76 -2.95 -38.19
C ILE A 308 14.64 -1.97 -38.96
N ALA A 309 15.39 -1.08 -38.28
CA ALA A 309 16.32 -0.16 -38.91
C ALA A 309 17.47 -0.88 -39.66
N VAL A 310 17.90 -2.02 -39.16
CA VAL A 310 18.91 -2.86 -39.84
C VAL A 310 18.34 -3.50 -41.09
N ILE A 311 17.09 -4.00 -40.99
CA ILE A 311 16.37 -4.58 -42.14
C ILE A 311 16.09 -3.53 -43.21
N ASP A 312 15.69 -2.34 -42.83
CA ASP A 312 15.54 -1.19 -43.73
C ASP A 312 16.85 -0.89 -44.48
N THR A 313 17.96 -0.91 -43.77
CA THR A 313 19.30 -0.69 -44.38
C THR A 313 19.64 -1.80 -45.39
N ARG A 314 19.27 -3.07 -45.09
CA ARG A 314 19.48 -4.16 -46.06
C ARG A 314 18.60 -4.00 -47.31
N PHE A 315 17.35 -3.52 -47.16
CA PHE A 315 16.51 -3.17 -48.33
C PHE A 315 17.13 -2.05 -49.17
N GLU A 316 17.73 -1.04 -48.52
CA GLU A 316 18.42 0.04 -49.26
C GLU A 316 19.65 -0.49 -50.01
N VAL A 317 20.37 -1.50 -49.48
CA VAL A 317 21.46 -2.20 -50.20
C VAL A 317 20.89 -2.92 -51.40
N LEU A 318 19.83 -3.70 -51.28
CA LEU A 318 19.21 -4.39 -52.40
C LEU A 318 18.72 -3.42 -53.49
N LEU A 319 18.14 -2.27 -53.14
CA LEU A 319 17.70 -1.24 -54.06
C LEU A 319 18.88 -0.67 -54.87
N ARG A 320 20.01 -0.40 -54.22
CA ARG A 320 21.23 0.08 -54.86
C ARG A 320 21.91 -0.98 -55.71
N ASP A 321 21.93 -2.24 -55.25
CA ASP A 321 22.45 -3.37 -56.03
C ASP A 321 21.67 -3.57 -57.32
N ALA A 322 20.31 -3.42 -57.26
CA ALA A 322 19.46 -3.48 -58.45
C ALA A 322 19.79 -2.33 -59.42
N GLU A 323 19.99 -1.12 -58.89
CA GLU A 323 20.36 0.04 -59.68
C GLU A 323 21.73 -0.13 -60.36
N ILE A 324 22.75 -0.61 -59.59
CA ILE A 324 24.10 -0.89 -60.10
C ILE A 324 24.02 -1.94 -61.21
N ALA A 325 23.28 -3.04 -60.99
CA ALA A 325 23.10 -4.07 -62.01
C ALA A 325 22.44 -3.53 -63.28
N ALA A 326 21.40 -2.69 -63.14
CA ALA A 326 20.75 -2.04 -64.27
C ALA A 326 21.73 -1.11 -65.05
N LEU A 327 22.52 -0.31 -64.29
CA LEU A 327 23.52 0.58 -64.90
C LEU A 327 24.61 -0.22 -65.68
N LYS A 328 25.11 -1.34 -65.14
CA LYS A 328 26.04 -2.22 -65.85
C LYS A 328 25.42 -2.77 -67.15
N ARG A 329 24.20 -3.28 -67.08
CA ARG A 329 23.49 -3.75 -68.29
C ARG A 329 23.23 -2.68 -69.33
N LYS A 330 22.94 -1.44 -68.91
CA LYS A 330 22.82 -0.28 -69.84
C LYS A 330 24.13 0.07 -70.52
N LEU A 331 25.26 -0.01 -69.79
CA LEU A 331 26.59 0.20 -70.40
C LEU A 331 26.90 -0.85 -71.46
N GLU A 332 26.50 -2.11 -71.20
CA GLU A 332 26.64 -3.23 -72.18
C GLU A 332 25.72 -3.08 -73.40
N ALA A 333 24.48 -2.56 -73.17
CA ALA A 333 23.50 -2.33 -74.25
C ALA A 333 23.88 -1.12 -75.18
N GLY A 334 24.78 -0.25 -74.70
CA GLY A 334 25.29 0.88 -75.48
C GLY A 334 24.20 1.86 -75.95
N ALA A 335 24.07 2.08 -77.28
CA ALA A 335 23.15 3.02 -77.85
C ALA A 335 21.77 2.40 -78.21
N ASP A 336 21.46 1.15 -77.86
CA ASP A 336 20.16 0.53 -78.11
C ASP A 336 19.09 1.08 -77.17
N ALA A 337 18.34 2.05 -77.66
CA ALA A 337 17.30 2.76 -76.90
C ALA A 337 16.17 1.83 -76.45
N ALA A 338 15.82 0.76 -77.19
CA ALA A 338 14.79 -0.18 -76.79
C ALA A 338 15.25 -1.06 -75.63
N ALA A 339 16.49 -1.59 -75.71
CA ALA A 339 17.08 -2.35 -74.62
C ALA A 339 17.24 -1.55 -73.34
N VAL A 340 17.62 -0.27 -73.44
CA VAL A 340 17.72 0.65 -72.27
C VAL A 340 16.32 0.88 -71.67
N ALA A 341 15.26 1.07 -72.45
CA ALA A 341 13.93 1.26 -71.94
C ALA A 341 13.38 0.01 -71.21
N ASP A 342 13.70 -1.20 -71.74
CA ASP A 342 13.32 -2.48 -71.07
C ASP A 342 14.04 -2.66 -69.75
N ILE A 343 15.35 -2.29 -69.66
CA ILE A 343 16.12 -2.30 -68.42
C ILE A 343 15.54 -1.35 -67.39
N ASP A 344 15.12 -0.10 -67.81
CA ASP A 344 14.48 0.84 -66.93
C ASP A 344 13.16 0.36 -66.39
N ALA A 345 12.31 -0.23 -67.24
CA ALA A 345 11.05 -0.82 -66.84
C ALA A 345 11.20 -1.99 -65.85
N GLU A 346 12.20 -2.85 -66.07
CA GLU A 346 12.53 -3.95 -65.16
C GLU A 346 13.05 -3.41 -63.79
N LEU A 347 13.98 -2.44 -63.79
CA LEU A 347 14.44 -1.79 -62.57
C LEU A 347 13.29 -1.18 -61.75
N ALA A 348 12.39 -0.45 -62.45
CA ALA A 348 11.24 0.16 -61.79
C ALA A 348 10.34 -0.89 -61.12
N ARG A 349 10.06 -2.01 -61.79
CA ARG A 349 9.29 -3.14 -61.22
C ARG A 349 9.99 -3.73 -59.98
N GLN A 350 11.30 -4.03 -60.11
CA GLN A 350 12.08 -4.58 -59.02
C GLN A 350 12.12 -3.66 -57.80
N GLN A 351 12.36 -2.37 -57.99
CA GLN A 351 12.36 -1.36 -56.93
C GLN A 351 10.98 -1.22 -56.28
N ALA A 352 9.88 -1.28 -57.05
CA ALA A 352 8.53 -1.24 -56.53
C ALA A 352 8.25 -2.45 -55.59
N THR A 353 8.65 -3.66 -56.02
CA THR A 353 8.52 -4.87 -55.22
C THR A 353 9.32 -4.78 -53.91
N LEU A 354 10.58 -4.34 -53.97
CA LEU A 354 11.41 -4.21 -52.78
C LEU A 354 10.84 -3.18 -51.78
N ARG A 355 10.29 -2.08 -52.26
CA ARG A 355 9.63 -1.07 -51.38
C ARG A 355 8.35 -1.63 -50.75
N GLU A 356 7.52 -2.32 -51.51
CA GLU A 356 6.33 -2.98 -50.98
C GLU A 356 6.66 -4.02 -49.91
N GLU A 357 7.66 -4.85 -50.18
CA GLU A 357 8.14 -5.86 -49.20
C GLU A 357 8.69 -5.20 -47.93
N ARG A 358 9.46 -4.13 -48.05
CA ARG A 358 9.94 -3.36 -46.90
C ARG A 358 8.79 -2.83 -46.06
N ASP A 359 7.81 -2.21 -46.68
CA ASP A 359 6.65 -1.64 -45.98
C ASP A 359 5.82 -2.74 -45.31
N PHE A 360 5.70 -3.90 -45.97
CA PHE A 360 5.06 -5.08 -45.37
C PHE A 360 5.84 -5.60 -44.13
N ILE A 361 7.18 -5.67 -44.17
CA ILE A 361 7.98 -6.11 -43.02
C ILE A 361 7.87 -5.12 -41.86
N ARG A 362 7.86 -3.81 -42.14
CA ARG A 362 7.57 -2.79 -41.12
C ARG A 362 6.21 -3.02 -40.45
N TYR A 363 5.17 -3.30 -41.24
CA TYR A 363 3.87 -3.66 -40.72
C TYR A 363 3.92 -4.99 -39.91
N ALA A 364 4.58 -6.02 -40.41
CA ALA A 364 4.74 -7.29 -39.74
C ALA A 364 5.49 -7.20 -38.40
N ASN A 365 6.40 -6.22 -38.25
CA ASN A 365 7.14 -5.95 -37.01
C ASN A 365 6.26 -5.41 -35.88
N ILE A 366 5.12 -4.80 -36.23
CA ILE A 366 4.18 -4.29 -35.22
C ILE A 366 3.44 -5.48 -34.63
N GLY A 367 3.48 -5.62 -33.31
CA GLY A 367 2.72 -6.66 -32.59
C GLY A 367 1.22 -6.41 -32.69
N GLY A 368 0.46 -7.44 -33.04
CA GLY A 368 -0.99 -7.35 -33.23
C GLY A 368 -1.75 -8.51 -32.59
N GLU A 369 -3.09 -8.48 -32.73
CA GLU A 369 -4.01 -9.49 -32.15
C GLU A 369 -4.03 -10.82 -32.91
N GLY A 370 -3.35 -10.91 -34.03
CA GLY A 370 -3.19 -12.15 -34.79
C GLY A 370 -2.61 -11.93 -36.19
N MET A 371 -1.44 -12.48 -36.45
CA MET A 371 -0.85 -12.52 -37.78
C MET A 371 -1.42 -13.72 -38.55
N LYS A 372 -1.92 -13.51 -39.77
CA LYS A 372 -2.46 -14.55 -40.62
C LYS A 372 -1.35 -15.52 -41.09
N ALA A 373 -1.69 -16.75 -41.38
CA ALA A 373 -0.74 -17.73 -41.91
C ALA A 373 -0.13 -17.27 -43.24
N GLU A 374 -0.90 -16.65 -44.12
CA GLU A 374 -0.46 -16.07 -45.38
C GLU A 374 0.62 -15.00 -45.20
N ASP A 375 0.44 -14.12 -44.16
CA ASP A 375 1.41 -13.07 -43.81
C ASP A 375 2.71 -13.68 -43.25
N GLN A 376 2.61 -14.76 -42.45
CA GLN A 376 3.78 -15.49 -41.98
C GLN A 376 4.55 -16.14 -43.12
N ASP A 377 3.83 -16.74 -44.08
CA ASP A 377 4.47 -17.35 -45.26
C ASP A 377 5.12 -16.26 -46.16
N ARG A 378 4.50 -15.09 -46.27
CA ARG A 378 5.09 -13.95 -46.99
C ARG A 378 6.37 -13.48 -46.32
N VAL A 379 6.41 -13.39 -44.98
CA VAL A 379 7.66 -13.06 -44.24
C VAL A 379 8.74 -14.10 -44.55
N ARG A 380 8.40 -15.39 -44.52
CA ARG A 380 9.35 -16.48 -44.84
C ARG A 380 9.90 -16.37 -46.25
N ALA A 381 9.05 -16.06 -47.22
CA ALA A 381 9.46 -15.90 -48.61
C ALA A 381 10.40 -14.70 -48.81
N ILE A 382 10.10 -13.59 -48.16
CA ILE A 382 11.00 -12.41 -48.19
C ILE A 382 12.34 -12.73 -47.49
N GLY A 383 12.30 -13.46 -46.37
CA GLY A 383 13.50 -13.84 -45.62
C GLY A 383 14.47 -14.76 -46.41
N GLN A 384 13.94 -15.52 -47.36
CA GLN A 384 14.74 -16.40 -48.26
C GLN A 384 15.39 -15.65 -49.43
N ARG A 385 15.16 -14.34 -49.61
CA ARG A 385 15.89 -13.56 -50.59
C ARG A 385 17.40 -13.65 -50.30
N ARG A 386 18.16 -13.74 -51.38
CA ARG A 386 19.63 -13.77 -51.30
C ARG A 386 20.15 -12.33 -51.35
N TRP A 387 21.07 -12.02 -50.47
CA TRP A 387 21.79 -10.76 -50.47
C TRP A 387 23.27 -10.96 -50.09
N VAL A 388 24.12 -10.04 -50.50
CA VAL A 388 25.55 -10.08 -50.19
C VAL A 388 25.84 -9.08 -49.07
N GLY A 389 26.27 -9.60 -47.91
CA GLY A 389 26.62 -8.80 -46.75
C GLY A 389 28.01 -8.16 -46.85
N PHE A 390 28.46 -7.56 -45.75
CA PHE A 390 29.76 -6.89 -45.67
C PHE A 390 30.96 -7.84 -45.88
N ASP A 391 30.81 -9.11 -45.58
CA ASP A 391 31.79 -10.19 -45.72
C ASP A 391 31.88 -10.75 -47.12
N GLN A 392 31.12 -10.18 -48.07
CA GLN A 392 31.02 -10.63 -49.47
C GLN A 392 30.48 -12.07 -49.63
N VAL A 393 29.80 -12.59 -48.60
CA VAL A 393 29.13 -13.89 -48.61
C VAL A 393 27.65 -13.70 -48.93
N GLU A 394 27.16 -14.52 -49.86
CA GLU A 394 25.73 -14.57 -50.17
C GLU A 394 24.97 -15.34 -49.08
N GLN A 395 24.01 -14.71 -48.48
CA GLN A 395 23.23 -15.25 -47.35
C GLN A 395 21.74 -14.93 -47.48
N ASP A 396 20.94 -15.56 -46.64
CA ASP A 396 19.50 -15.25 -46.54
C ASP A 396 19.30 -13.84 -45.97
N PHE A 397 18.24 -13.19 -46.39
CA PHE A 397 17.93 -11.80 -46.03
C PHE A 397 17.60 -11.64 -44.55
N PHE A 398 16.92 -12.64 -43.96
CA PHE A 398 16.71 -12.72 -42.50
C PHE A 398 17.55 -13.84 -41.92
N ASP A 399 18.11 -13.60 -40.75
CA ASP A 399 18.65 -14.66 -39.92
C ASP A 399 17.50 -15.45 -39.21
N ALA A 400 17.87 -16.52 -38.51
CA ALA A 400 16.92 -17.41 -37.86
C ALA A 400 16.14 -16.72 -36.72
N ASP A 401 16.80 -15.79 -36.00
CA ASP A 401 16.17 -15.05 -34.89
C ASP A 401 15.21 -13.97 -35.43
N GLU A 402 15.61 -13.25 -36.47
CA GLU A 402 14.74 -12.27 -37.13
C GLU A 402 13.48 -12.95 -37.70
N LEU A 403 13.65 -14.11 -38.35
CA LEU A 403 12.54 -14.88 -38.89
C LEU A 403 11.60 -15.39 -37.78
N LEU A 404 12.15 -15.91 -36.68
CA LEU A 404 11.38 -16.33 -35.52
C LEU A 404 10.54 -15.18 -34.96
N ASN A 405 11.16 -14.02 -34.75
CA ASN A 405 10.50 -12.85 -34.20
C ASN A 405 9.41 -12.30 -35.14
N LEU A 406 9.72 -12.08 -36.42
CA LEU A 406 8.74 -11.54 -37.38
C LEU A 406 7.53 -12.44 -37.62
N THR A 407 7.67 -13.77 -37.44
CA THR A 407 6.56 -14.73 -37.60
C THR A 407 5.76 -14.98 -36.32
N ILE A 408 5.98 -14.25 -35.22
CA ILE A 408 5.15 -14.33 -34.01
C ILE A 408 3.69 -14.08 -34.38
N LYS A 409 2.82 -15.01 -33.97
CA LYS A 409 1.38 -14.94 -34.30
C LYS A 409 0.65 -13.90 -33.46
N PHE A 410 0.93 -13.81 -32.16
CA PHE A 410 0.24 -12.92 -31.23
C PHE A 410 1.23 -12.11 -30.38
N GLY A 411 1.07 -10.78 -30.39
CA GLY A 411 1.92 -9.87 -29.62
C GLY A 411 3.33 -9.73 -30.19
N THR A 412 4.27 -9.39 -29.31
CA THR A 412 5.66 -9.08 -29.67
C THR A 412 6.68 -10.10 -29.14
N LEU A 413 6.31 -10.92 -28.16
CA LEU A 413 7.19 -11.83 -27.44
C LEU A 413 7.28 -13.21 -28.11
N THR A 414 8.48 -13.72 -28.26
CA THR A 414 8.74 -15.13 -28.55
C THR A 414 8.30 -16.03 -27.40
N ASP A 415 8.18 -17.34 -27.62
CA ASP A 415 7.83 -18.31 -26.56
C ASP A 415 8.88 -18.32 -25.43
N ALA A 416 10.14 -18.11 -25.75
CA ALA A 416 11.23 -18.01 -24.77
C ALA A 416 11.08 -16.76 -23.90
N GLU A 417 10.83 -15.60 -24.50
CA GLU A 417 10.61 -14.34 -23.80
C GLU A 417 9.32 -14.38 -22.98
N ARG A 418 8.27 -15.03 -23.49
CA ARG A 418 7.01 -15.24 -22.74
C ARG A 418 7.24 -16.07 -21.48
N LYS A 419 8.11 -17.08 -21.52
CA LYS A 419 8.51 -17.83 -20.31
C LYS A 419 9.26 -16.95 -19.31
N ILE A 420 10.13 -16.07 -19.82
CA ILE A 420 10.88 -15.12 -18.97
C ILE A 420 9.91 -14.17 -18.26
N ILE A 421 8.97 -13.53 -18.99
CA ILE A 421 8.03 -12.61 -18.35
C ILE A 421 7.07 -13.34 -17.40
N ASN A 422 6.57 -14.51 -17.75
CA ASN A 422 5.67 -15.29 -16.89
C ASN A 422 6.34 -15.74 -15.59
N ASN A 423 7.67 -15.85 -15.56
CA ASN A 423 8.41 -16.21 -14.35
C ASN A 423 8.35 -15.14 -13.26
N HIS A 424 7.93 -13.89 -13.58
CA HIS A 424 7.80 -12.85 -12.55
C HIS A 424 6.88 -13.28 -11.39
N ILE A 425 5.82 -14.06 -11.67
CA ILE A 425 4.93 -14.58 -10.63
C ILE A 425 5.64 -15.51 -9.66
N SER A 426 6.41 -16.47 -10.21
CA SER A 426 7.23 -17.36 -9.36
C SER A 426 8.21 -16.57 -8.50
N MET A 427 8.76 -15.48 -9.05
CA MET A 427 9.65 -14.58 -8.32
C MET A 427 8.90 -13.74 -7.29
N SER A 428 7.70 -13.20 -7.60
CA SER A 428 6.85 -12.52 -6.62
C SER A 428 6.54 -13.44 -5.44
N ILE A 429 6.07 -14.65 -5.69
CA ILE A 429 5.79 -15.64 -4.64
C ILE A 429 7.06 -15.90 -3.79
N ARG A 430 8.18 -16.18 -4.43
CA ARG A 430 9.45 -16.44 -3.73
C ARG A 430 9.91 -15.26 -2.87
N MET A 431 9.78 -14.04 -3.38
CA MET A 431 10.13 -12.81 -2.64
C MET A 431 9.21 -12.61 -1.44
N LEU A 432 7.91 -12.78 -1.64
CA LEU A 432 6.91 -12.60 -0.59
C LEU A 432 6.96 -13.72 0.47
N GLU A 433 7.15 -14.97 0.09
CA GLU A 433 7.31 -16.10 1.02
C GLU A 433 8.60 -16.01 1.86
N ALA A 434 9.59 -15.23 1.42
CA ALA A 434 10.82 -15.00 2.20
C ALA A 434 10.65 -13.99 3.34
N LEU A 435 9.55 -13.22 3.37
CA LEU A 435 9.28 -12.24 4.42
C LEU A 435 8.60 -12.90 5.63
N PRO A 436 8.98 -12.52 6.87
CA PRO A 436 8.34 -13.01 8.09
C PRO A 436 7.02 -12.28 8.35
N TRP A 437 5.98 -12.59 7.59
CA TRP A 437 4.69 -11.94 7.71
C TRP A 437 4.07 -12.08 9.10
N PRO A 438 3.53 -11.01 9.68
CA PRO A 438 2.68 -11.08 10.87
C PRO A 438 1.45 -11.98 10.61
N LYS A 439 0.86 -12.54 11.67
CA LYS A 439 -0.28 -13.47 11.54
C LYS A 439 -1.46 -12.89 10.73
N HIS A 440 -1.71 -11.60 10.83
CA HIS A 440 -2.81 -10.90 10.15
C HIS A 440 -2.49 -10.51 8.70
N LEU A 441 -1.26 -10.75 8.22
CA LEU A 441 -0.81 -10.49 6.84
C LEU A 441 -0.23 -11.74 6.15
N LYS A 442 -0.46 -12.92 6.73
CA LYS A 442 0.15 -14.19 6.28
C LYS A 442 -0.29 -14.65 4.89
N ASN A 443 -1.44 -14.16 4.41
CA ASN A 443 -2.02 -14.56 3.14
C ASN A 443 -1.58 -13.67 1.97
N VAL A 444 -0.83 -12.59 2.21
CA VAL A 444 -0.29 -11.72 1.15
C VAL A 444 0.39 -12.49 0.01
N PRO A 445 1.27 -13.50 0.27
CA PRO A 445 1.88 -14.29 -0.80
C PRO A 445 0.87 -15.12 -1.62
N GLU A 446 -0.18 -15.64 -0.99
CA GLU A 446 -1.23 -16.41 -1.68
C GLU A 446 -2.08 -15.50 -2.55
N TYR A 447 -2.53 -14.37 -2.02
CA TYR A 447 -3.34 -13.41 -2.77
C TYR A 447 -2.58 -12.87 -3.98
N ALA A 448 -1.38 -12.36 -3.74
CA ALA A 448 -0.51 -11.84 -4.80
C ALA A 448 -0.12 -12.91 -5.83
N GLY A 449 0.19 -14.13 -5.38
CA GLY A 449 0.64 -15.22 -6.25
C GLY A 449 -0.47 -15.85 -7.10
N GLY A 450 -1.74 -15.57 -6.81
CA GLY A 450 -2.89 -16.22 -7.47
C GLY A 450 -3.45 -15.45 -8.67
N HIS A 451 -3.05 -14.23 -8.95
CA HIS A 451 -3.71 -13.38 -9.95
C HIS A 451 -3.54 -13.85 -11.42
N HIS A 452 -2.57 -14.71 -11.72
CA HIS A 452 -2.43 -15.36 -13.04
C HIS A 452 -2.93 -16.81 -13.07
N GLU A 453 -3.49 -17.29 -11.96
CA GLU A 453 -4.19 -18.57 -11.97
C GLU A 453 -5.55 -18.44 -12.65
N ARG A 454 -6.11 -19.58 -13.07
CA ARG A 454 -7.38 -19.64 -13.80
C ARG A 454 -8.33 -20.57 -13.10
N MET A 455 -9.63 -20.31 -13.20
CA MET A 455 -10.66 -21.15 -12.58
C MET A 455 -10.66 -22.59 -13.11
N ASP A 456 -10.17 -22.79 -14.35
CA ASP A 456 -10.07 -24.09 -15.02
C ASP A 456 -8.75 -24.86 -14.73
N GLY A 457 -7.87 -24.33 -13.86
CA GLY A 457 -6.58 -24.94 -13.52
C GLY A 457 -5.51 -24.85 -14.61
N LYS A 458 -5.73 -24.07 -15.67
CA LYS A 458 -4.76 -23.87 -16.77
C LYS A 458 -3.96 -22.58 -16.61
N GLY A 459 -4.03 -21.96 -15.44
CA GLY A 459 -3.24 -20.80 -15.07
C GLY A 459 -1.81 -21.15 -14.70
N TYR A 460 -1.08 -20.20 -14.22
CA TYR A 460 0.30 -20.37 -13.77
C TYR A 460 0.57 -19.50 -12.52
N PRO A 461 1.56 -19.83 -11.69
CA PRO A 461 2.60 -20.84 -11.89
C PRO A 461 2.23 -22.23 -11.32
N ARG A 462 1.16 -22.35 -10.52
CA ARG A 462 0.80 -23.54 -9.74
C ARG A 462 -0.31 -24.38 -10.39
N GLY A 463 -1.07 -23.81 -11.35
CA GLY A 463 -2.22 -24.46 -11.99
C GLY A 463 -3.38 -24.70 -11.03
N LEU A 464 -3.66 -23.73 -10.15
CA LEU A 464 -4.72 -23.85 -9.14
C LEU A 464 -6.10 -23.73 -9.78
N THR A 465 -7.07 -24.53 -9.28
CA THR A 465 -8.49 -24.39 -9.63
C THR A 465 -9.21 -23.39 -8.75
N LYS A 466 -10.46 -23.01 -9.10
CA LYS A 466 -11.30 -22.09 -8.34
C LYS A 466 -11.37 -22.45 -6.85
N GLU A 467 -11.53 -23.72 -6.54
CA GLU A 467 -11.70 -24.24 -5.18
C GLU A 467 -10.41 -24.20 -4.34
N GLN A 468 -9.26 -24.09 -5.00
CA GLN A 468 -7.94 -24.01 -4.37
C GLN A 468 -7.47 -22.57 -4.13
N MET A 469 -8.22 -21.57 -4.61
CA MET A 469 -7.90 -20.16 -4.52
C MET A 469 -8.84 -19.45 -3.57
N SER A 470 -8.32 -18.53 -2.78
CA SER A 470 -9.15 -17.59 -2.01
C SER A 470 -9.99 -16.69 -2.91
N VAL A 471 -11.05 -16.10 -2.35
CA VAL A 471 -11.83 -15.07 -3.06
C VAL A 471 -10.92 -13.89 -3.41
N GLN A 472 -10.04 -13.53 -2.51
CA GLN A 472 -9.10 -12.41 -2.64
C GLN A 472 -8.17 -12.56 -3.86
N ALA A 473 -7.56 -13.72 -4.05
CA ALA A 473 -6.70 -13.98 -5.20
C ALA A 473 -7.50 -13.91 -6.53
N ARG A 474 -8.76 -14.39 -6.52
CA ARG A 474 -9.64 -14.35 -7.70
C ARG A 474 -10.13 -12.93 -8.02
N LEU A 475 -10.32 -12.06 -7.00
CA LEU A 475 -10.61 -10.62 -7.19
C LEU A 475 -9.47 -9.92 -7.91
N MET A 476 -8.23 -10.18 -7.50
CA MET A 476 -7.04 -9.58 -8.10
C MET A 476 -6.88 -9.95 -9.57
N ALA A 477 -7.21 -11.20 -9.96
CA ALA A 477 -7.16 -11.61 -11.36
C ALA A 477 -8.09 -10.78 -12.26
N ILE A 478 -9.30 -10.43 -11.79
CA ILE A 478 -10.22 -9.57 -12.54
C ILE A 478 -9.67 -8.14 -12.64
N ALA A 479 -9.17 -7.61 -11.53
CA ALA A 479 -8.64 -6.26 -11.47
C ALA A 479 -7.41 -6.09 -12.38
N ASP A 480 -6.47 -7.01 -12.32
CA ASP A 480 -5.25 -7.02 -13.15
C ASP A 480 -5.59 -7.07 -14.65
N ILE A 481 -6.45 -8.02 -15.06
CA ILE A 481 -6.85 -8.15 -16.45
C ILE A 481 -7.59 -6.92 -16.95
N PHE A 482 -8.53 -6.36 -16.17
CA PHE A 482 -9.32 -5.21 -16.59
C PHE A 482 -8.45 -3.97 -16.70
N GLU A 483 -7.58 -3.73 -15.73
CA GLU A 483 -6.61 -2.62 -15.80
C GLU A 483 -5.71 -2.79 -17.03
N ALA A 484 -5.15 -3.99 -17.25
CA ALA A 484 -4.30 -4.28 -18.40
C ALA A 484 -4.96 -4.05 -19.76
N LEU A 485 -6.28 -4.25 -19.87
CA LEU A 485 -7.04 -3.98 -21.10
C LEU A 485 -7.28 -2.49 -21.33
N THR A 486 -7.47 -1.72 -20.26
CA THR A 486 -7.87 -0.33 -20.31
C THR A 486 -6.70 0.66 -20.24
N ALA A 487 -5.51 0.20 -19.82
CA ALA A 487 -4.31 1.02 -19.68
C ALA A 487 -3.93 1.72 -20.98
N LYS A 488 -3.77 3.06 -20.93
CA LYS A 488 -3.46 3.91 -22.08
C LYS A 488 -1.97 4.11 -22.34
N ASP A 489 -1.15 3.80 -21.36
CA ASP A 489 0.27 4.18 -21.34
C ASP A 489 1.21 3.08 -21.87
N ARG A 490 0.68 2.00 -22.48
CA ARG A 490 1.51 0.93 -23.05
C ARG A 490 2.11 1.34 -24.40
N PRO A 491 3.42 1.13 -24.63
CA PRO A 491 4.16 1.66 -25.79
C PRO A 491 3.67 1.13 -27.14
N TYR A 492 3.03 -0.04 -27.13
CA TYR A 492 2.65 -0.79 -28.34
C TYR A 492 1.15 -1.03 -28.48
N LYS A 493 0.33 -0.61 -27.51
CA LYS A 493 -1.11 -0.88 -27.56
C LYS A 493 -1.88 0.28 -26.94
N LYS A 494 -2.73 0.93 -27.73
CA LYS A 494 -3.70 1.88 -27.20
C LYS A 494 -4.65 1.15 -26.27
N GLY A 495 -4.98 1.75 -25.12
CA GLY A 495 -6.01 1.21 -24.24
C GLY A 495 -7.30 0.96 -25.01
N LYS A 496 -7.96 -0.16 -24.72
CA LYS A 496 -9.20 -0.53 -25.37
C LYS A 496 -10.35 0.36 -24.90
N MET A 497 -11.41 0.41 -25.72
CA MET A 497 -12.68 0.99 -25.32
C MET A 497 -13.27 0.18 -24.17
N LEU A 498 -14.04 0.84 -23.32
CA LEU A 498 -14.65 0.22 -22.15
C LEU A 498 -15.54 -0.98 -22.56
N SER A 499 -16.39 -0.81 -23.57
CA SER A 499 -17.24 -1.88 -24.10
C SER A 499 -16.46 -3.09 -24.62
N GLU A 500 -15.34 -2.86 -25.31
CA GLU A 500 -14.47 -3.91 -25.80
C GLU A 500 -13.79 -4.67 -24.66
N SER A 501 -13.32 -3.94 -23.62
CA SER A 501 -12.69 -4.52 -22.44
C SER A 501 -13.66 -5.43 -21.68
N LEU A 502 -14.90 -4.99 -21.49
CA LEU A 502 -15.95 -5.79 -20.84
C LEU A 502 -16.32 -7.03 -21.68
N ARG A 503 -16.38 -6.90 -23.00
CA ARG A 503 -16.63 -8.05 -23.89
C ARG A 503 -15.52 -9.11 -23.78
N ILE A 504 -14.25 -8.69 -23.72
CA ILE A 504 -13.11 -9.60 -23.54
C ILE A 504 -13.18 -10.27 -22.17
N LEU A 505 -13.42 -9.51 -21.11
CA LEU A 505 -13.53 -10.00 -19.75
C LEU A 505 -14.68 -11.01 -19.61
N GLY A 506 -15.81 -10.74 -20.29
CA GLY A 506 -16.95 -11.66 -20.35
C GLY A 506 -16.62 -12.98 -21.03
N HIS A 507 -15.86 -12.98 -22.13
CA HIS A 507 -15.36 -14.22 -22.72
C HIS A 507 -14.40 -14.96 -21.79
N PHE A 508 -13.61 -14.25 -20.98
CA PHE A 508 -12.73 -14.87 -19.99
C PHE A 508 -13.53 -15.54 -18.86
N SER A 509 -14.65 -14.96 -18.47
CA SER A 509 -15.60 -15.60 -17.55
C SER A 509 -16.16 -16.91 -18.13
N LEU A 510 -16.65 -16.90 -19.37
CA LEU A 510 -17.19 -18.09 -20.03
C LEU A 510 -16.16 -19.20 -20.24
N ASN A 511 -14.90 -18.85 -20.44
CA ASN A 511 -13.81 -19.80 -20.70
C ASN A 511 -13.09 -20.28 -19.42
N GLY A 512 -13.64 -20.00 -18.24
CA GLY A 512 -13.03 -20.40 -16.96
C GLY A 512 -11.68 -19.75 -16.68
N HIS A 513 -11.42 -18.57 -17.26
CA HIS A 513 -10.21 -17.82 -16.95
C HIS A 513 -10.39 -17.05 -15.63
N ILE A 514 -11.51 -16.33 -15.48
CA ILE A 514 -11.87 -15.60 -14.28
C ILE A 514 -13.11 -16.19 -13.62
N ASP A 515 -13.34 -15.82 -12.36
CA ASP A 515 -14.50 -16.28 -11.60
C ASP A 515 -15.80 -15.62 -12.09
N PRO A 516 -16.78 -16.41 -12.57
CA PRO A 516 -18.04 -15.88 -13.08
C PRO A 516 -18.89 -15.20 -11.99
N ASP A 517 -18.82 -15.64 -10.73
CA ASP A 517 -19.58 -15.05 -9.63
C ASP A 517 -19.05 -13.64 -9.28
N LEU A 518 -17.71 -13.47 -9.27
CA LEU A 518 -17.07 -12.19 -9.08
C LEU A 518 -17.26 -11.26 -10.28
N PHE A 519 -17.26 -11.80 -11.48
CA PHE A 519 -17.57 -11.05 -12.70
C PHE A 519 -19.00 -10.51 -12.70
N ASP A 520 -19.98 -11.31 -12.24
CA ASP A 520 -21.37 -10.84 -12.06
C ASP A 520 -21.45 -9.64 -11.11
N VAL A 521 -20.78 -9.71 -9.94
CA VAL A 521 -20.72 -8.59 -8.99
C VAL A 521 -20.05 -7.36 -9.61
N PHE A 522 -18.97 -7.55 -10.37
CA PHE A 522 -18.23 -6.48 -11.04
C PHE A 522 -19.12 -5.69 -12.02
N ILE A 523 -19.95 -6.39 -12.81
CA ILE A 523 -20.86 -5.75 -13.76
C ILE A 523 -22.08 -5.18 -13.04
N ARG A 524 -22.78 -5.96 -12.21
CA ARG A 524 -24.02 -5.59 -11.53
C ARG A 524 -23.88 -4.34 -10.67
N ASN A 525 -22.75 -4.20 -9.96
CA ASN A 525 -22.46 -3.02 -9.14
C ASN A 525 -21.77 -1.89 -9.92
N LYS A 526 -21.60 -2.03 -11.25
CA LYS A 526 -20.99 -1.03 -12.13
C LYS A 526 -19.60 -0.57 -11.69
N ILE A 527 -18.83 -1.47 -11.05
CA ILE A 527 -17.47 -1.18 -10.56
C ILE A 527 -16.59 -0.71 -11.74
N TYR A 528 -16.73 -1.35 -12.91
CA TYR A 528 -16.05 -0.98 -14.15
C TYR A 528 -16.28 0.49 -14.52
N LEU A 529 -17.50 1.01 -14.32
CA LEU A 529 -17.86 2.38 -14.72
C LEU A 529 -17.33 3.40 -13.72
N GLU A 530 -17.40 3.09 -12.43
CA GLU A 530 -16.85 3.95 -11.37
C GLU A 530 -15.34 4.08 -11.54
N PHE A 531 -14.63 2.96 -11.70
CA PHE A 531 -13.20 2.96 -11.98
C PHE A 531 -12.85 3.70 -13.28
N ALA A 532 -13.61 3.46 -14.36
CA ALA A 532 -13.37 4.11 -15.64
C ALA A 532 -13.48 5.64 -15.55
N ARG A 533 -14.51 6.16 -14.88
CA ARG A 533 -14.72 7.61 -14.69
C ARG A 533 -13.59 8.28 -13.92
N LYS A 534 -12.96 7.54 -13.02
CA LYS A 534 -11.86 8.05 -12.18
C LYS A 534 -10.50 7.97 -12.89
N ASN A 535 -10.25 6.90 -13.64
CA ASN A 535 -8.88 6.50 -14.01
C ASN A 535 -8.62 6.37 -15.51
N MET A 536 -9.68 6.28 -16.36
CA MET A 536 -9.54 6.14 -17.83
C MET A 536 -9.64 7.49 -18.54
N ASP A 537 -9.22 7.51 -19.82
CA ASP A 537 -9.46 8.65 -20.69
C ASP A 537 -10.95 8.69 -21.07
N GLU A 538 -11.59 9.86 -21.02
CA GLU A 538 -13.00 10.04 -21.41
C GLU A 538 -13.32 9.47 -22.80
N LYS A 539 -12.35 9.52 -23.74
CA LYS A 539 -12.49 8.96 -25.10
C LYS A 539 -12.58 7.44 -25.16
N GLN A 540 -12.16 6.75 -24.09
CA GLN A 540 -12.26 5.28 -23.98
C GLN A 540 -13.59 4.85 -23.35
N ILE A 541 -14.35 5.79 -22.76
CA ILE A 541 -15.62 5.51 -22.09
C ILE A 541 -16.74 5.68 -23.10
N ASP A 542 -17.15 4.57 -23.71
CA ASP A 542 -18.25 4.50 -24.64
C ASP A 542 -19.55 4.01 -23.97
N GLU A 543 -20.66 3.99 -24.70
CA GLU A 543 -21.94 3.53 -24.21
C GLU A 543 -21.92 2.00 -24.01
N ILE A 544 -22.31 1.55 -22.81
CA ILE A 544 -22.32 0.14 -22.44
C ILE A 544 -23.74 -0.41 -22.46
N ASP A 545 -23.96 -1.42 -23.30
CA ASP A 545 -25.14 -2.25 -23.27
C ASP A 545 -24.81 -3.55 -22.50
N GLU A 546 -25.16 -3.58 -21.21
CA GLU A 546 -24.84 -4.70 -20.33
C GLU A 546 -25.44 -6.02 -20.80
N SER A 547 -26.57 -5.99 -21.55
CA SER A 547 -27.21 -7.19 -22.08
C SER A 547 -26.37 -7.89 -23.17
N LYS A 548 -25.39 -7.20 -23.74
CA LYS A 548 -24.46 -7.71 -24.76
C LYS A 548 -23.13 -8.19 -24.20
N ILE A 549 -22.94 -8.10 -22.88
CA ILE A 549 -21.71 -8.58 -22.26
C ILE A 549 -21.77 -10.12 -22.16
N PRO A 550 -20.82 -10.84 -22.77
CA PRO A 550 -20.80 -12.30 -22.71
C PRO A 550 -20.69 -12.80 -21.26
N GLY A 551 -21.45 -13.82 -20.89
CA GLY A 551 -21.39 -14.42 -19.56
C GLY A 551 -22.03 -13.59 -18.44
N TYR A 552 -22.68 -12.48 -18.76
CA TYR A 552 -23.50 -11.70 -17.82
C TYR A 552 -24.98 -11.79 -18.18
N THR A 553 -25.82 -11.91 -17.16
CA THR A 553 -27.30 -11.88 -17.29
C THR A 553 -27.81 -10.80 -16.33
N PRO A 554 -28.40 -9.70 -16.84
CA PRO A 554 -28.90 -8.58 -16.04
C PRO A 554 -29.93 -8.97 -14.99
#